data_bbee91c8f121d6ceac6abb0daa77e964
#
_entry.id   bbee91c8f121d6ceac6abb0daa77e964
#
_cell.length_a   1.000
_cell.length_b   1.000
_cell.length_c   1.000
_cell.angle_alpha   90.00
_cell.angle_beta   90.00
_cell.angle_gamma   90.00
#
_symmetry.space_group_name_H-M   'P 1'
#
loop_
_entity.id
_entity.type
_entity.pdbx_description
1 polymer ?
#
loop_
_entity_poly.entity_id
_entity_poly.type
_entity_poly.pdbx_seq_one_letter_code
_entity_poly.pdbx_strand_id
1 'polypeptide(L)'
;MMVDVYEGSFSSWEDVCREFEESIPEPDEVIFAVYDQEMYEGSADVVYRVGERFYWVSGSHCSCYGLEEQFDPEEYSAELLIAALRRGRHFYWAGDRADALREEIIERVISSASYHCGYWG
;
A
#
# COMPACT_ATOMS: atom_id res chain seq x y z
N MET A 1 -14.20 11.10 7.50
CA MET A 1 -14.14 9.63 7.50
C MET A 1 -13.14 9.16 6.45
N MET A 2 -12.26 8.26 6.84
CA MET A 2 -11.28 7.69 5.91
C MET A 2 -11.92 6.55 5.13
N VAL A 3 -11.62 6.48 3.85
CA VAL A 3 -12.16 5.46 2.97
C VAL A 3 -10.99 4.66 2.41
N ASP A 4 -11.10 3.34 2.43
CA ASP A 4 -10.10 2.46 1.84
C ASP A 4 -9.96 2.78 0.35
N VAL A 5 -8.72 2.80 -0.14
CA VAL A 5 -8.44 3.13 -1.53
C VAL A 5 -7.82 1.94 -2.24
N TYR A 6 -8.44 1.54 -3.33
CA TYR A 6 -7.97 0.44 -4.17
C TYR A 6 -7.85 0.90 -5.62
N GLU A 7 -6.85 0.43 -6.32
CA GLU A 7 -6.65 0.72 -7.73
C GLU A 7 -6.13 -0.50 -8.50
N GLY A 8 -6.26 -0.42 -9.81
CA GLY A 8 -5.80 -1.48 -10.70
C GLY A 8 -6.64 -2.73 -10.54
N SER A 9 -5.97 -3.85 -10.37
CA SER A 9 -6.65 -5.14 -10.22
C SER A 9 -7.16 -5.40 -8.79
N PHE A 10 -6.83 -4.52 -7.85
CA PHE A 10 -7.38 -4.61 -6.50
C PHE A 10 -8.63 -3.75 -6.39
N SER A 11 -9.70 -4.31 -5.86
CA SER A 11 -10.92 -3.57 -5.56
C SER A 11 -11.44 -3.86 -4.16
N SER A 12 -10.80 -4.79 -3.43
CA SER A 12 -11.17 -5.14 -2.07
C SER A 12 -10.01 -5.85 -1.39
N TRP A 13 -10.11 -6.03 -0.06
CA TRP A 13 -9.10 -6.79 0.67
C TRP A 13 -9.10 -8.27 0.25
N GLU A 14 -10.25 -8.79 -0.15
CA GLU A 14 -10.33 -10.16 -0.65
C GLU A 14 -9.46 -10.35 -1.90
N ASP A 15 -9.42 -9.34 -2.76
CA ASP A 15 -8.58 -9.37 -3.95
C ASP A 15 -7.10 -9.43 -3.56
N VAL A 16 -6.70 -8.65 -2.54
CA VAL A 16 -5.32 -8.67 -2.05
C VAL A 16 -4.96 -10.08 -1.57
N CYS A 17 -5.81 -10.67 -0.74
CA CYS A 17 -5.58 -12.02 -0.23
C CYS A 17 -5.49 -13.04 -1.37
N ARG A 18 -6.37 -12.92 -2.34
CA ARG A 18 -6.39 -13.86 -3.48
C ARG A 18 -5.13 -13.76 -4.32
N GLU A 19 -4.71 -12.54 -4.64
CA GLU A 19 -3.54 -12.36 -5.51
C GLU A 19 -2.24 -12.75 -4.83
N PHE A 20 -2.12 -12.51 -3.53
CA PHE A 20 -0.96 -12.95 -2.76
C PHE A 20 -1.09 -14.40 -2.29
N GLU A 21 -2.24 -15.02 -2.51
CA GLU A 21 -2.54 -16.40 -2.11
C GLU A 21 -2.33 -16.66 -0.62
N GLU A 22 -2.76 -15.70 0.20
CA GLU A 22 -2.69 -15.82 1.65
C GLU A 22 -3.98 -15.35 2.29
N SER A 23 -4.31 -15.96 3.42
CA SER A 23 -5.45 -15.55 4.23
C SER A 23 -4.96 -14.53 5.25
N ILE A 24 -5.14 -13.25 4.93
CA ILE A 24 -4.62 -12.15 5.73
C ILE A 24 -5.78 -11.43 6.41
N PRO A 25 -5.73 -11.24 7.74
CA PRO A 25 -6.80 -10.51 8.44
C PRO A 25 -6.98 -9.12 7.85
N GLU A 26 -8.23 -8.68 7.75
CA GLU A 26 -8.52 -7.36 7.23
C GLU A 26 -7.94 -6.29 8.15
N PRO A 27 -7.21 -5.31 7.61
CA PRO A 27 -6.63 -4.26 8.43
C PRO A 27 -7.69 -3.26 8.90
N ASP A 28 -7.31 -2.39 9.82
CA ASP A 28 -8.21 -1.35 10.29
C ASP A 28 -8.49 -0.33 9.20
N GLU A 29 -7.49 -0.07 8.36
CA GLU A 29 -7.64 0.86 7.24
C GLU A 29 -6.66 0.51 6.14
N VAL A 30 -7.14 0.54 4.90
CA VAL A 30 -6.28 0.41 3.72
C VAL A 30 -6.00 1.82 3.21
N ILE A 31 -4.76 2.26 3.39
CA ILE A 31 -4.36 3.60 2.94
C ILE A 31 -4.32 3.63 1.41
N PHE A 32 -3.73 2.61 0.81
CA PHE A 32 -3.63 2.51 -0.64
C PHE A 32 -3.25 1.09 -1.00
N ALA A 33 -3.97 0.50 -1.94
CA ALA A 33 -3.63 -0.82 -2.47
C ALA A 33 -3.78 -0.77 -3.98
N VAL A 34 -2.71 -1.07 -4.68
CA VAL A 34 -2.70 -1.04 -6.14
C VAL A 34 -2.00 -2.28 -6.68
N TYR A 35 -2.57 -2.83 -7.72
CA TYR A 35 -1.94 -3.91 -8.48
C TYR A 35 -2.03 -3.52 -9.94
N ASP A 36 -0.92 -3.02 -10.46
CA ASP A 36 -0.83 -2.58 -11.85
C ASP A 36 -0.24 -3.70 -12.69
N GLN A 37 -1.01 -4.18 -13.63
CA GLN A 37 -0.61 -5.24 -14.53
C GLN A 37 -0.54 -4.71 -15.94
N GLU A 38 0.59 -4.92 -16.58
CA GLU A 38 0.79 -4.50 -17.95
C GLU A 38 1.47 -5.64 -18.70
N MET A 39 0.80 -6.13 -19.73
CA MET A 39 1.26 -7.29 -20.51
C MET A 39 1.47 -8.51 -19.61
N TYR A 40 2.72 -8.94 -19.44
CA TYR A 40 3.04 -10.12 -18.64
C TYR A 40 3.71 -9.76 -17.32
N GLU A 41 3.78 -8.47 -17.01
CA GLU A 41 4.42 -7.99 -15.80
C GLU A 41 3.39 -7.33 -14.89
N GLY A 42 3.67 -7.36 -13.61
CA GLY A 42 2.82 -6.70 -12.63
C GLY A 42 3.61 -6.20 -11.45
N SER A 43 3.11 -5.11 -10.86
CA SER A 43 3.67 -4.52 -9.64
C SER A 43 2.54 -4.21 -8.69
N ALA A 44 2.72 -4.56 -7.43
CA ALA A 44 1.71 -4.31 -6.41
C ALA A 44 2.33 -3.58 -5.23
N ASP A 45 1.58 -2.64 -4.68
CA ASP A 45 1.93 -1.96 -3.44
C ASP A 45 0.69 -1.88 -2.58
N VAL A 46 0.83 -2.28 -1.32
CA VAL A 46 -0.27 -2.25 -0.35
C VAL A 46 0.23 -1.54 0.90
N VAL A 47 -0.40 -0.44 1.25
CA VAL A 47 -0.10 0.32 2.46
C VAL A 47 -1.34 0.30 3.33
N TYR A 48 -1.22 -0.21 4.55
CA TYR A 48 -2.36 -0.35 5.43
C TYR A 48 -1.97 -0.09 6.88
N ARG A 49 -2.98 0.09 7.72
CA ARG A 49 -2.81 0.36 9.15
C ARG A 49 -3.51 -0.71 9.99
N VAL A 50 -2.82 -1.15 11.03
CA VAL A 50 -3.41 -1.98 12.07
C VAL A 50 -3.05 -1.34 13.40
N GLY A 51 -4.05 -0.88 14.15
CA GLY A 51 -3.81 -0.13 15.37
C GLY A 51 -3.06 1.16 15.08
N GLU A 52 -1.91 1.33 15.72
CA GLU A 52 -1.07 2.53 15.55
C GLU A 52 0.09 2.31 14.59
N ARG A 53 0.16 1.14 13.95
CA ARG A 53 1.27 0.79 13.07
C ARG A 53 0.81 0.75 11.63
N PHE A 54 1.73 1.15 10.76
CA PHE A 54 1.51 1.11 9.33
C PHE A 54 2.38 0.01 8.72
N TYR A 55 1.91 -0.56 7.65
CA TYR A 55 2.58 -1.66 6.98
C TYR A 55 2.60 -1.41 5.48
N TRP A 56 3.68 -1.79 4.86
CA TRP A 56 3.84 -1.64 3.42
C TRP A 56 4.32 -2.96 2.83
N VAL A 57 3.58 -3.47 1.87
CA VAL A 57 3.92 -4.68 1.13
C VAL A 57 4.14 -4.31 -0.32
N SER A 58 5.25 -4.73 -0.88
CA SER A 58 5.53 -4.58 -2.30
C SER A 58 5.70 -5.95 -2.92
N GLY A 59 5.16 -6.14 -4.12
CA GLY A 59 5.31 -7.37 -4.86
C GLY A 59 5.44 -7.08 -6.33
N SER A 60 6.08 -7.97 -7.05
CA SER A 60 6.20 -7.86 -8.50
C SER A 60 6.32 -9.24 -9.13
N HIS A 61 5.95 -9.34 -10.39
CA HIS A 61 6.07 -10.61 -11.10
C HIS A 61 6.26 -10.40 -12.60
N CYS A 62 6.78 -11.44 -13.23
CA CYS A 62 6.83 -11.54 -14.68
C CYS A 62 5.78 -12.59 -15.12
N SER A 63 5.85 -13.04 -16.36
CA SER A 63 4.84 -13.93 -16.93
C SER A 63 4.73 -15.32 -16.26
N CYS A 64 5.73 -15.73 -15.50
CA CYS A 64 5.78 -17.09 -14.94
C CYS A 64 5.15 -17.20 -13.56
N TYR A 65 5.07 -16.11 -12.82
CA TYR A 65 4.63 -16.12 -11.42
C TYR A 65 3.67 -14.97 -11.16
N GLY A 66 2.85 -15.12 -10.12
CA GLY A 66 2.03 -14.04 -9.60
C GLY A 66 2.67 -13.45 -8.36
N LEU A 67 1.82 -13.05 -7.41
CA LEU A 67 2.26 -12.44 -6.16
C LEU A 67 2.35 -13.43 -5.00
N GLU A 68 2.17 -14.70 -5.26
CA GLU A 68 2.24 -15.73 -4.24
C GLU A 68 3.59 -15.71 -3.52
N GLU A 69 3.56 -15.92 -2.22
CA GLU A 69 4.73 -15.92 -1.34
C GLU A 69 5.44 -14.57 -1.21
N GLN A 70 4.83 -13.49 -1.70
CA GLN A 70 5.43 -12.16 -1.65
C GLN A 70 4.84 -11.24 -0.58
N PHE A 71 3.90 -11.72 0.21
CA PHE A 71 3.30 -10.89 1.26
C PHE A 71 4.24 -10.84 2.48
N ASP A 72 5.11 -9.85 2.48
CA ASP A 72 6.11 -9.66 3.53
C ASP A 72 6.08 -8.19 3.96
N PRO A 73 5.18 -7.84 4.89
CA PRO A 73 4.98 -6.45 5.27
C PRO A 73 6.14 -5.88 6.08
N GLU A 74 6.53 -4.66 5.72
CA GLU A 74 7.45 -3.88 6.51
C GLU A 74 6.64 -2.98 7.44
N GLU A 75 6.99 -2.99 8.71
CA GLU A 75 6.29 -2.20 9.72
C GLU A 75 6.90 -0.82 9.87
N TYR A 76 6.05 0.18 9.97
CA TYR A 76 6.45 1.58 10.11
C TYR A 76 5.60 2.29 11.16
N SER A 77 6.21 3.26 11.87
CA SER A 77 5.41 4.30 12.50
C SER A 77 4.99 5.27 11.40
N ALA A 78 4.01 6.12 11.68
CA ALA A 78 3.56 7.11 10.70
C ALA A 78 4.72 7.98 10.23
N GLU A 79 5.53 8.43 11.18
CA GLU A 79 6.68 9.31 10.90
C GLU A 79 7.70 8.64 9.98
N LEU A 80 8.04 7.39 10.28
CA LEU A 80 9.01 6.64 9.47
C LEU A 80 8.47 6.34 8.08
N LEU A 81 7.18 6.03 7.97
CA LEU A 81 6.57 5.77 6.68
C LEU A 81 6.58 7.03 5.80
N ILE A 82 6.24 8.17 6.37
CA ILE A 82 6.27 9.44 5.66
C ILE A 82 7.69 9.75 5.18
N ALA A 83 8.68 9.55 6.05
CA ALA A 83 10.08 9.77 5.67
C ALA A 83 10.52 8.85 4.54
N ALA A 84 10.11 7.57 4.59
CA ALA A 84 10.44 6.61 3.55
C ALA A 84 9.81 7.02 2.21
N LEU A 85 8.56 7.45 2.24
CA LEU A 85 7.87 7.89 1.04
C LEU A 85 8.53 9.13 0.42
N ARG A 86 9.01 10.05 1.26
CA ARG A 86 9.66 11.28 0.77
C ARG A 86 11.03 11.05 0.19
N ARG A 87 11.77 10.05 0.70
CA ARG A 87 13.11 9.75 0.22
C ARG A 87 13.13 8.87 -1.02
N GLY A 88 12.15 7.99 -1.14
CA GLY A 88 12.19 6.92 -2.10
C GLY A 88 11.72 7.32 -3.48
N ARG A 89 11.98 6.42 -4.42
CA ARG A 89 11.47 6.53 -5.79
C ARG A 89 10.36 5.51 -5.97
N HIS A 90 9.44 5.53 -5.03
CA HIS A 90 8.33 4.58 -5.04
C HIS A 90 7.33 4.95 -6.12
N PHE A 91 6.59 3.93 -6.59
CA PHE A 91 5.55 4.12 -7.59
C PHE A 91 6.06 4.61 -8.93
N TYR A 92 7.30 4.28 -9.27
CA TYR A 92 7.87 4.66 -10.56
C TYR A 92 7.06 4.12 -11.74
N TRP A 93 6.31 3.04 -11.52
CA TRP A 93 5.40 2.50 -12.52
C TRP A 93 4.31 3.49 -12.91
N ALA A 94 4.02 4.46 -12.06
CA ALA A 94 3.01 5.49 -12.33
C ALA A 94 3.52 6.61 -13.24
N GLY A 95 4.81 6.61 -13.56
CA GLY A 95 5.39 7.60 -14.44
C GLY A 95 5.26 9.02 -13.88
N ASP A 96 4.66 9.91 -14.66
CA ASP A 96 4.51 11.32 -14.25
C ASP A 96 3.57 11.49 -13.05
N ARG A 97 2.79 10.49 -12.73
CA ARG A 97 1.88 10.53 -11.58
C ARG A 97 2.56 10.15 -10.27
N ALA A 98 3.79 9.65 -10.32
CA ALA A 98 4.46 9.10 -9.13
C ALA A 98 4.57 10.12 -7.99
N ASP A 99 4.94 11.36 -8.29
CA ASP A 99 5.08 12.39 -7.26
C ASP A 99 3.73 12.76 -6.64
N ALA A 100 2.71 12.94 -7.47
CA ALA A 100 1.37 13.26 -6.99
C ALA A 100 0.79 12.12 -6.15
N LEU A 101 0.98 10.88 -6.59
CA LEU A 101 0.52 9.71 -5.88
C LEU A 101 1.19 9.59 -4.52
N ARG A 102 2.50 9.81 -4.49
CA ARG A 102 3.28 9.75 -3.25
C ARG A 102 2.80 10.79 -2.24
N GLU A 103 2.56 12.03 -2.69
CA GLU A 103 2.04 13.09 -1.82
C GLU A 103 0.64 12.76 -1.31
N GLU A 104 -0.21 12.20 -2.15
CA GLU A 104 -1.55 11.78 -1.75
C GLU A 104 -1.48 10.73 -0.65
N ILE A 105 -0.61 9.73 -0.80
CA ILE A 105 -0.45 8.69 0.21
C ILE A 105 0.08 9.29 1.52
N ILE A 106 1.04 10.21 1.44
CA ILE A 106 1.57 10.89 2.63
C ILE A 106 0.44 11.61 3.37
N GLU A 107 -0.41 12.34 2.66
CA GLU A 107 -1.54 13.04 3.27
C GLU A 107 -2.50 12.06 3.95
N ARG A 108 -2.74 10.91 3.34
CA ARG A 108 -3.62 9.90 3.91
C ARG A 108 -3.01 9.29 5.18
N VAL A 109 -1.70 9.07 5.18
CA VAL A 109 -1.00 8.58 6.37
C VAL A 109 -1.10 9.61 7.50
N ILE A 110 -0.88 10.88 7.20
CA ILE A 110 -0.99 11.95 8.19
C ILE A 110 -2.41 12.00 8.78
N SER A 111 -3.42 11.95 7.93
CA SER A 111 -4.82 11.98 8.37
C SER A 111 -5.15 10.78 9.25
N SER A 112 -4.72 9.60 8.83
CA SER A 112 -4.96 8.37 9.58
C SER A 112 -4.27 8.41 10.94
N ALA A 113 -3.02 8.86 10.99
CA ALA A 113 -2.25 8.96 12.22
C ALA A 113 -2.88 9.97 13.18
N SER A 114 -3.30 11.13 12.69
CA SER A 114 -3.96 12.15 13.51
C SER A 114 -5.24 11.63 14.14
N TYR A 115 -6.02 10.91 13.35
CA TYR A 115 -7.35 10.47 13.75
C TYR A 115 -7.31 9.22 14.64
N HIS A 116 -6.46 8.27 14.31
CA HIS A 116 -6.48 6.95 14.95
C HIS A 116 -5.32 6.69 15.90
N CYS A 117 -4.21 7.35 15.72
CA CYS A 117 -3.00 7.11 16.52
C CYS A 117 -2.72 8.23 17.53
N GLY A 118 -3.42 9.34 17.42
CA GLY A 118 -3.19 10.49 18.29
C GLY A 118 -1.81 11.12 18.13
N TYR A 119 -1.12 10.77 17.07
CA TYR A 119 0.28 11.16 16.85
C TYR A 119 0.44 12.66 16.64
N TRP A 120 -0.50 13.25 15.92
CA TRP A 120 -0.46 14.66 15.57
C TRP A 120 -1.36 15.53 16.44
N GLY A 121 -2.07 14.88 17.36
CA GLY A 121 -3.09 15.52 18.23
C GLY A 121 -2.56 16.31 19.41
#